data_66c5f7e7ff26e7b62873f2bbdc17992c
#
_entry.id   66c5f7e7ff26e7b62873f2bbdc17992c
#
_cell.length_a   1.000
_cell.length_b   1.000
_cell.length_c   1.000
_cell.angle_alpha   90.00
_cell.angle_beta   90.00
_cell.angle_gamma   90.00
#
_symmetry.space_group_name_H-M   'P 1'
#
loop_
_entity.id
_entity.type
_entity.pdbx_description
1 polymer ?
#
loop_
_entity_poly.entity_id
_entity_poly.type
_entity_poly.pdbx_seq_one_letter_code
_entity_poly.pdbx_strand_id
1 'polypeptide(L)'
;MTQIDDFFIDKNRVDGITEADYERLQPKIEAVAAAARTSTNSICIIDYHKRDFLYVSENPMLTPIGMKDMGYALYFNFVPKEERAMLLEINRVGLEEFSRIDVTEKMEFVISYDFHFIQNGHSRVVNHRLTPLELNSKGQLWLALCSFSFSPRKDFGDVRMWRVTESGNGIVGNHGVREYSLAEGKWYDRVPIVLTETEQNLLMMSAQGYTTEEIADRLFRSVDTIKYHRKKLFRKLEVDSISEALAYATNYGLI
;
A
#
# COMPACT_ATOMS: atom_id res chain seq x y z
N MET A 1 -2.67 -22.58 -16.27
CA MET A 1 -3.75 -21.95 -15.47
C MET A 1 -3.13 -21.66 -14.11
N THR A 2 -2.99 -20.39 -13.73
CA THR A 2 -2.49 -19.99 -12.41
C THR A 2 -3.50 -20.42 -11.35
N GLN A 3 -3.07 -21.20 -10.38
CA GLN A 3 -3.92 -21.69 -9.29
C GLN A 3 -3.75 -20.80 -8.05
N ILE A 4 -4.71 -20.84 -7.14
CA ILE A 4 -4.64 -20.09 -5.86
C ILE A 4 -3.35 -20.45 -5.11
N ASP A 5 -2.94 -21.73 -5.16
CA ASP A 5 -1.71 -22.20 -4.53
C ASP A 5 -0.43 -21.51 -5.02
N ASP A 6 -0.44 -20.92 -6.24
CA ASP A 6 0.73 -20.20 -6.76
C ASP A 6 1.04 -18.92 -5.95
N PHE A 7 0.05 -18.36 -5.21
CA PHE A 7 0.27 -17.26 -4.27
C PHE A 7 0.92 -17.73 -2.95
N PHE A 8 0.91 -19.02 -2.66
CA PHE A 8 1.40 -19.60 -1.40
C PHE A 8 2.59 -20.50 -1.64
N ILE A 9 3.75 -19.86 -1.91
CA ILE A 9 5.04 -20.53 -2.07
C ILE A 9 5.54 -21.08 -0.73
N ASP A 10 6.52 -21.98 -0.74
CA ASP A 10 7.08 -22.58 0.49
C ASP A 10 7.57 -21.56 1.51
N LYS A 11 8.06 -20.40 1.05
CA LYS A 11 8.55 -19.32 1.92
C LYS A 11 7.48 -18.59 2.73
N ASN A 12 6.22 -18.58 2.26
CA ASN A 12 5.09 -18.00 2.98
C ASN A 12 4.11 -19.04 3.54
N ARG A 13 4.49 -20.31 3.48
CA ARG A 13 3.73 -21.37 4.15
C ARG A 13 3.97 -21.29 5.64
N VAL A 14 2.90 -21.13 6.39
CA VAL A 14 2.91 -21.03 7.86
C VAL A 14 2.21 -22.23 8.44
N ASP A 15 2.93 -23.00 9.28
CA ASP A 15 2.42 -24.18 9.96
C ASP A 15 2.52 -24.00 11.48
N GLY A 16 1.81 -24.86 12.23
CA GLY A 16 1.89 -24.91 13.68
C GLY A 16 1.08 -23.85 14.41
N ILE A 17 0.08 -23.26 13.74
CA ILE A 17 -0.89 -22.34 14.34
C ILE A 17 -2.06 -23.14 14.90
N THR A 18 -2.46 -22.82 16.12
CA THR A 18 -3.54 -23.47 16.86
C THR A 18 -4.75 -22.55 17.03
N GLU A 19 -5.90 -23.09 17.41
CA GLU A 19 -7.09 -22.27 17.73
C GLU A 19 -6.81 -21.32 18.91
N ALA A 20 -6.04 -21.73 19.89
CA ALA A 20 -5.62 -20.86 21.00
C ALA A 20 -4.80 -19.64 20.54
N ASP A 21 -4.03 -19.78 19.45
CA ASP A 21 -3.32 -18.64 18.84
C ASP A 21 -4.31 -17.66 18.22
N TYR A 22 -5.37 -18.12 17.58
CA TYR A 22 -6.43 -17.26 17.05
C TYR A 22 -7.22 -16.57 18.16
N GLU A 23 -7.57 -17.28 19.24
CA GLU A 23 -8.24 -16.70 20.40
C GLU A 23 -7.40 -15.58 21.02
N ARG A 24 -6.09 -15.76 21.16
CA ARG A 24 -5.14 -14.75 21.64
C ARG A 24 -5.14 -13.50 20.76
N LEU A 25 -5.32 -13.64 19.46
CA LEU A 25 -5.29 -12.52 18.49
C LEU A 25 -6.63 -11.85 18.27
N GLN A 26 -7.73 -12.42 18.77
CA GLN A 26 -9.07 -11.86 18.58
C GLN A 26 -9.19 -10.38 18.94
N PRO A 27 -8.61 -9.86 20.06
CA PRO A 27 -8.64 -8.43 20.38
C PRO A 27 -7.91 -7.56 19.34
N LYS A 28 -6.82 -8.07 18.76
CA LYS A 28 -6.08 -7.36 17.71
C LYS A 28 -6.91 -7.27 16.42
N ILE A 29 -7.59 -8.34 16.04
CA ILE A 29 -8.47 -8.38 14.86
C ILE A 29 -9.66 -7.42 15.05
N GLU A 30 -10.25 -7.40 16.24
CA GLU A 30 -11.34 -6.48 16.59
C GLU A 30 -10.89 -5.02 16.58
N ALA A 31 -9.67 -4.71 17.01
CA ALA A 31 -9.09 -3.38 16.92
C ALA A 31 -8.91 -2.93 15.47
N VAL A 32 -8.43 -3.83 14.58
CA VAL A 32 -8.35 -3.55 13.14
C VAL A 32 -9.74 -3.31 12.56
N ALA A 33 -10.73 -4.15 12.91
CA ALA A 33 -12.11 -3.98 12.45
C ALA A 33 -12.74 -2.66 12.95
N ALA A 34 -12.39 -2.22 14.17
CA ALA A 34 -12.83 -0.94 14.70
C ALA A 34 -12.21 0.24 13.93
N ALA A 35 -10.90 0.20 13.67
CA ALA A 35 -10.20 1.21 12.89
C ALA A 35 -10.69 1.27 11.44
N ALA A 36 -11.00 0.14 10.83
CA ALA A 36 -11.49 0.05 9.46
C ALA A 36 -12.83 0.80 9.26
N ARG A 37 -13.68 0.91 10.31
CA ARG A 37 -14.94 1.68 10.24
C ARG A 37 -14.74 3.19 10.01
N THR A 38 -13.56 3.71 10.32
CA THR A 38 -13.22 5.13 10.11
C THR A 38 -12.39 5.35 8.83
N SER A 39 -12.02 4.27 8.14
CA SER A 39 -11.22 4.32 6.92
C SER A 39 -12.11 4.40 5.68
N THR A 40 -11.69 5.20 4.71
CA THR A 40 -12.25 5.19 3.35
C THR A 40 -11.63 4.11 2.45
N ASN A 41 -10.54 3.48 2.92
CA ASN A 41 -9.89 2.36 2.23
C ASN A 41 -10.65 1.05 2.49
N SER A 42 -10.51 0.10 1.58
CA SER A 42 -10.87 -1.29 1.88
C SER A 42 -9.73 -1.92 2.66
N ILE A 43 -10.04 -2.50 3.80
CA ILE A 43 -9.06 -3.10 4.73
C ILE A 43 -9.29 -4.59 4.79
N CYS A 44 -8.23 -5.39 4.72
CA CYS A 44 -8.34 -6.82 4.97
C CYS A 44 -7.16 -7.36 5.78
N ILE A 45 -7.37 -8.51 6.40
CA ILE A 45 -6.33 -9.31 7.04
C ILE A 45 -6.19 -10.61 6.24
N ILE A 46 -5.00 -10.83 5.68
CA ILE A 46 -4.61 -12.08 5.03
C ILE A 46 -4.06 -13.02 6.10
N ASP A 47 -4.56 -14.25 6.09
CA ASP A 47 -4.06 -15.36 6.90
C ASP A 47 -3.26 -16.33 6.02
N TYR A 48 -1.95 -16.35 6.16
CA TYR A 48 -1.07 -17.23 5.40
C TYR A 48 -1.13 -18.70 5.85
N HIS A 49 -1.63 -18.97 7.07
CA HIS A 49 -1.87 -20.33 7.53
C HIS A 49 -3.15 -20.93 6.91
N LYS A 50 -4.28 -20.19 6.98
CA LYS A 50 -5.56 -20.60 6.37
C LYS A 50 -5.59 -20.36 4.85
N ARG A 51 -4.67 -19.55 4.33
CA ARG A 51 -4.59 -19.12 2.92
C ARG A 51 -5.86 -18.44 2.45
N ASP A 52 -6.38 -17.54 3.28
CA ASP A 52 -7.63 -16.86 3.04
C ASP A 52 -7.67 -15.49 3.74
N PHE A 53 -8.73 -14.72 3.50
CA PHE A 53 -8.98 -13.48 4.23
C PHE A 53 -9.62 -13.80 5.59
N LEU A 54 -8.93 -13.44 6.67
CA LEU A 54 -9.47 -13.54 8.03
C LEU A 54 -10.51 -12.45 8.30
N TYR A 55 -10.30 -11.26 7.79
CA TYR A 55 -11.17 -10.10 7.91
C TYR A 55 -11.19 -9.30 6.61
N VAL A 56 -12.34 -8.73 6.25
CA VAL A 56 -12.48 -7.78 5.14
C VAL A 56 -13.46 -6.68 5.53
N SER A 57 -13.06 -5.43 5.31
CA SER A 57 -13.92 -4.24 5.26
C SER A 57 -14.00 -3.77 3.82
N GLU A 58 -15.14 -4.00 3.18
CA GLU A 58 -15.29 -3.73 1.76
C GLU A 58 -15.59 -2.25 1.48
N ASN A 59 -14.96 -1.71 0.44
CA ASN A 59 -15.34 -0.47 -0.19
C ASN A 59 -15.62 -0.74 -1.68
N PRO A 60 -16.90 -0.72 -2.13
CA PRO A 60 -17.26 -1.05 -3.51
C PRO A 60 -16.63 -0.15 -4.58
N MET A 61 -16.11 1.02 -4.19
CA MET A 61 -15.36 1.90 -5.10
C MET A 61 -13.93 1.43 -5.35
N LEU A 62 -13.38 0.61 -4.45
CA LEU A 62 -11.99 0.16 -4.51
C LEU A 62 -11.87 -1.33 -4.82
N THR A 63 -12.71 -2.15 -4.19
CA THR A 63 -12.64 -3.61 -4.27
C THR A 63 -13.97 -4.21 -4.73
N PRO A 64 -13.97 -5.39 -5.35
CA PRO A 64 -15.19 -6.13 -5.64
C PRO A 64 -16.01 -6.45 -4.38
N ILE A 65 -17.34 -6.42 -4.51
CA ILE A 65 -18.27 -6.81 -3.43
C ILE A 65 -18.18 -8.32 -3.24
N GLY A 66 -18.24 -8.78 -1.99
CA GLY A 66 -18.16 -10.20 -1.63
C GLY A 66 -16.72 -10.72 -1.61
N MET A 67 -15.74 -9.84 -1.48
CA MET A 67 -14.32 -10.20 -1.43
C MET A 67 -14.04 -11.26 -0.35
N LYS A 68 -14.68 -11.15 0.81
CA LYS A 68 -14.53 -12.11 1.93
C LYS A 68 -14.93 -13.53 1.53
N ASP A 69 -16.06 -13.67 0.85
CA ASP A 69 -16.60 -14.98 0.47
C ASP A 69 -15.86 -15.60 -0.72
N MET A 70 -15.28 -14.76 -1.57
CA MET A 70 -14.50 -15.21 -2.73
C MET A 70 -13.08 -15.67 -2.36
N GLY A 71 -12.54 -15.19 -1.22
CA GLY A 71 -11.15 -15.46 -0.87
C GLY A 71 -10.19 -15.07 -1.99
N TYR A 72 -9.13 -15.82 -2.17
CA TYR A 72 -8.11 -15.56 -3.21
C TYR A 72 -8.62 -15.74 -4.66
N ALA A 73 -9.80 -16.34 -4.87
CA ALA A 73 -10.41 -16.39 -6.19
C ALA A 73 -10.72 -14.99 -6.75
N LEU A 74 -10.83 -13.98 -5.88
CA LEU A 74 -10.89 -12.56 -6.22
C LEU A 74 -9.86 -12.17 -7.29
N TYR A 75 -8.59 -12.55 -7.12
CA TYR A 75 -7.51 -12.19 -8.05
C TYR A 75 -7.69 -12.83 -9.44
N PHE A 76 -8.31 -14.01 -9.51
CA PHE A 76 -8.58 -14.67 -10.79
C PHE A 76 -9.84 -14.15 -11.48
N ASN A 77 -10.79 -13.63 -10.71
CA ASN A 77 -12.06 -13.16 -11.24
C ASN A 77 -12.01 -11.70 -11.71
N PHE A 78 -11.24 -10.85 -11.02
CA PHE A 78 -11.31 -9.40 -11.21
C PHE A 78 -9.98 -8.74 -11.62
N VAL A 79 -8.85 -9.43 -11.53
CA VAL A 79 -7.58 -8.89 -12.01
C VAL A 79 -7.36 -9.32 -13.48
N PRO A 80 -6.94 -8.39 -14.36
CA PRO A 80 -6.57 -8.71 -15.73
C PRO A 80 -5.60 -9.88 -15.80
N LYS A 81 -5.80 -10.75 -16.78
CA LYS A 81 -5.00 -11.98 -16.89
C LYS A 81 -3.50 -11.71 -17.02
N GLU A 82 -3.15 -10.66 -17.74
CA GLU A 82 -1.78 -10.18 -17.97
C GLU A 82 -1.11 -9.69 -16.68
N GLU A 83 -1.88 -9.18 -15.73
CA GLU A 83 -1.35 -8.67 -14.45
C GLU A 83 -1.19 -9.76 -13.37
N ARG A 84 -1.82 -10.93 -13.55
CA ARG A 84 -1.73 -12.02 -12.55
C ARG A 84 -0.32 -12.55 -12.39
N ALA A 85 0.43 -12.68 -13.49
CA ALA A 85 1.84 -13.09 -13.46
C ALA A 85 2.69 -12.07 -12.68
N MET A 86 2.42 -10.78 -12.85
CA MET A 86 3.06 -9.71 -12.08
C MET A 86 2.75 -9.84 -10.58
N LEU A 87 1.47 -10.06 -10.20
CA LEU A 87 1.10 -10.23 -8.78
C LEU A 87 1.82 -11.41 -8.13
N LEU A 88 1.96 -12.53 -8.84
CA LEU A 88 2.73 -13.68 -8.35
C LEU A 88 4.21 -13.34 -8.18
N GLU A 89 4.80 -12.64 -9.14
CA GLU A 89 6.20 -12.20 -9.05
C GLU A 89 6.39 -11.23 -7.87
N ILE A 90 5.51 -10.25 -7.69
CA ILE A 90 5.56 -9.31 -6.55
C ILE A 90 5.46 -10.07 -5.22
N ASN A 91 4.53 -11.00 -5.11
CA ASN A 91 4.39 -11.83 -3.92
C ASN A 91 5.68 -12.63 -3.64
N ARG A 92 6.25 -13.27 -4.67
CA ARG A 92 7.49 -14.04 -4.56
C ARG A 92 8.66 -13.16 -4.10
N VAL A 93 8.94 -12.06 -4.81
CA VAL A 93 10.10 -11.19 -4.51
C VAL A 93 9.93 -10.41 -3.23
N GLY A 94 8.70 -9.99 -2.90
CA GLY A 94 8.39 -9.32 -1.64
C GLY A 94 8.64 -10.23 -0.45
N LEU A 95 8.18 -11.47 -0.49
CA LEU A 95 8.41 -12.45 0.58
C LEU A 95 9.87 -12.93 0.65
N GLU A 96 10.56 -13.03 -0.49
CA GLU A 96 12.00 -13.31 -0.50
C GLU A 96 12.79 -12.22 0.20
N GLU A 97 12.49 -10.96 -0.12
CA GLU A 97 13.14 -9.81 0.54
C GLU A 97 12.79 -9.76 2.03
N PHE A 98 11.50 -9.92 2.36
CA PHE A 98 11.03 -9.97 3.75
C PHE A 98 11.72 -11.07 4.57
N SER A 99 12.04 -12.22 3.95
CA SER A 99 12.73 -13.32 4.65
C SER A 99 14.16 -12.98 5.09
N ARG A 100 14.80 -11.99 4.44
CA ARG A 100 16.16 -11.52 4.73
C ARG A 100 16.22 -10.48 5.82
N ILE A 101 15.07 -9.89 6.19
CA ILE A 101 14.97 -8.86 7.21
C ILE A 101 15.15 -9.48 8.59
N ASP A 102 15.85 -8.78 9.49
CA ASP A 102 15.95 -9.20 10.89
C ASP A 102 14.55 -9.28 11.51
N VAL A 103 14.31 -10.32 12.32
CA VAL A 103 12.99 -10.57 12.92
C VAL A 103 12.48 -9.39 13.76
N THR A 104 13.40 -8.67 14.41
CA THR A 104 13.07 -7.50 15.24
C THR A 104 12.58 -6.30 14.44
N GLU A 105 12.89 -6.23 13.15
CA GLU A 105 12.52 -5.14 12.25
C GLU A 105 11.33 -5.49 11.34
N LYS A 106 10.99 -6.77 11.23
CA LYS A 106 9.95 -7.25 10.29
C LYS A 106 8.61 -6.54 10.41
N MET A 107 8.19 -6.19 11.63
CA MET A 107 6.89 -5.56 11.87
C MET A 107 6.79 -4.12 11.35
N GLU A 108 7.92 -3.50 11.01
CA GLU A 108 8.00 -2.13 10.53
C GLU A 108 7.91 -2.02 9.00
N PHE A 109 7.92 -3.15 8.29
CA PHE A 109 7.96 -3.14 6.83
C PHE A 109 6.59 -2.97 6.19
N VAL A 110 6.58 -2.22 5.11
CA VAL A 110 5.42 -2.03 4.22
C VAL A 110 5.87 -2.34 2.80
N ILE A 111 5.07 -3.11 2.07
CA ILE A 111 5.17 -3.23 0.62
C ILE A 111 3.92 -2.63 -0.01
N SER A 112 4.09 -1.94 -1.14
CA SER A 112 3.01 -1.31 -1.90
C SER A 112 3.19 -1.55 -3.38
N TYR A 113 2.10 -1.76 -4.11
CA TYR A 113 2.07 -1.89 -5.56
C TYR A 113 0.69 -1.60 -6.11
N ASP A 114 0.62 -1.31 -7.40
CA ASP A 114 -0.61 -0.96 -8.10
C ASP A 114 -1.03 -2.07 -9.06
N PHE A 115 -2.35 -2.30 -9.17
CA PHE A 115 -2.93 -3.21 -10.16
C PHE A 115 -4.39 -2.86 -10.44
N HIS A 116 -4.95 -3.47 -11.49
CA HIS A 116 -6.34 -3.22 -11.88
C HIS A 116 -7.30 -4.23 -11.27
N PHE A 117 -8.43 -3.72 -10.77
CA PHE A 117 -9.66 -4.50 -10.66
C PHE A 117 -10.60 -4.16 -11.81
N ILE A 118 -11.15 -5.20 -12.46
CA ILE A 118 -12.18 -5.06 -13.49
C ILE A 118 -13.49 -5.60 -12.94
N GLN A 119 -14.50 -4.74 -12.83
CA GLN A 119 -15.83 -5.12 -12.38
C GLN A 119 -16.90 -4.43 -13.26
N ASN A 120 -17.86 -5.21 -13.75
CA ASN A 120 -18.96 -4.70 -14.60
C ASN A 120 -18.47 -3.91 -15.83
N GLY A 121 -17.36 -4.32 -16.44
CA GLY A 121 -16.74 -3.64 -17.58
C GLY A 121 -15.96 -2.36 -17.25
N HIS A 122 -15.92 -1.97 -15.98
CA HIS A 122 -15.11 -0.84 -15.51
C HIS A 122 -13.80 -1.30 -14.93
N SER A 123 -12.69 -0.74 -15.42
CA SER A 123 -11.35 -0.95 -14.88
C SER A 123 -10.98 0.20 -13.95
N ARG A 124 -10.35 -0.13 -12.81
CA ARG A 124 -9.82 0.85 -11.85
C ARG A 124 -8.48 0.41 -11.33
N VAL A 125 -7.53 1.33 -11.28
CA VAL A 125 -6.23 1.07 -10.65
C VAL A 125 -6.36 1.30 -9.14
N VAL A 126 -5.94 0.31 -8.37
CA VAL A 126 -5.88 0.40 -6.91
C VAL A 126 -4.44 0.28 -6.44
N ASN A 127 -4.10 1.03 -5.41
CA ASN A 127 -2.87 0.84 -4.67
C ASN A 127 -3.13 -0.18 -3.55
N HIS A 128 -2.44 -1.30 -3.60
CA HIS A 128 -2.44 -2.32 -2.56
C HIS A 128 -1.23 -2.13 -1.66
N ARG A 129 -1.48 -2.05 -0.36
CA ARG A 129 -0.44 -1.95 0.65
C ARG A 129 -0.57 -3.10 1.63
N LEU A 130 0.56 -3.69 2.00
CA LEU A 130 0.64 -4.79 2.94
C LEU A 130 1.71 -4.49 3.99
N THR A 131 1.39 -4.75 5.26
CA THR A 131 2.31 -4.72 6.39
C THR A 131 2.08 -5.94 7.28
N PRO A 132 3.10 -6.48 7.94
CA PRO A 132 2.92 -7.56 8.91
C PRO A 132 2.00 -7.14 10.05
N LEU A 133 1.07 -8.00 10.41
CA LEU A 133 0.19 -7.86 11.58
C LEU A 133 0.62 -8.81 12.71
N GLU A 134 1.05 -10.03 12.35
CA GLU A 134 1.55 -11.02 13.28
C GLU A 134 2.56 -11.94 12.61
N LEU A 135 3.60 -12.31 13.35
CA LEU A 135 4.56 -13.34 12.97
C LEU A 135 4.30 -14.61 13.80
N ASN A 136 4.59 -15.78 13.24
CA ASN A 136 4.61 -17.00 14.04
C ASN A 136 5.87 -17.09 14.91
N SER A 137 5.98 -18.13 15.73
CA SER A 137 7.14 -18.37 16.62
C SER A 137 8.49 -18.54 15.89
N LYS A 138 8.46 -18.77 14.57
CA LYS A 138 9.65 -18.89 13.71
C LYS A 138 9.99 -17.57 13.00
N GLY A 139 9.27 -16.48 13.27
CA GLY A 139 9.45 -15.19 12.59
C GLY A 139 8.96 -15.16 11.14
N GLN A 140 8.09 -16.09 10.76
CA GLN A 140 7.42 -16.08 9.45
C GLN A 140 6.14 -15.22 9.51
N LEU A 141 5.80 -14.56 8.40
CA LEU A 141 4.58 -13.77 8.28
C LEU A 141 3.35 -14.66 8.37
N TRP A 142 2.65 -14.59 9.48
CA TRP A 142 1.40 -15.32 9.69
C TRP A 142 0.18 -14.52 9.26
N LEU A 143 0.00 -13.30 9.82
CA LEU A 143 -1.05 -12.40 9.43
C LEU A 143 -0.48 -11.14 8.79
N ALA A 144 -1.06 -10.70 7.68
CA ALA A 144 -0.76 -9.43 7.06
C ALA A 144 -1.98 -8.52 7.08
N LEU A 145 -1.78 -7.26 7.49
CA LEU A 145 -2.75 -6.20 7.33
C LEU A 145 -2.59 -5.60 5.93
N CYS A 146 -3.68 -5.57 5.19
CA CYS A 146 -3.71 -5.02 3.84
C CYS A 146 -4.71 -3.88 3.73
N SER A 147 -4.39 -2.91 2.88
CA SER A 147 -5.32 -1.86 2.49
C SER A 147 -5.33 -1.67 0.98
N PHE A 148 -6.51 -1.38 0.43
CA PHE A 148 -6.70 -0.94 -0.94
C PHE A 148 -7.15 0.52 -0.91
N SER A 149 -6.46 1.38 -1.64
CA SER A 149 -6.77 2.79 -1.83
C SER A 149 -6.78 3.15 -3.31
N PHE A 150 -7.24 4.34 -3.67
CA PHE A 150 -7.07 4.82 -5.03
C PHE A 150 -5.59 4.98 -5.36
N SER A 151 -5.18 4.45 -6.52
CA SER A 151 -3.83 4.69 -7.00
C SER A 151 -3.70 6.09 -7.59
N PRO A 152 -2.57 6.80 -7.35
CA PRO A 152 -2.21 8.00 -8.09
C PRO A 152 -1.72 7.67 -9.51
N ARG A 153 -1.48 6.40 -9.81
CA ARG A 153 -0.97 5.93 -11.09
C ARG A 153 -2.11 5.57 -12.04
N LYS A 154 -1.78 5.57 -13.34
CA LYS A 154 -2.72 5.20 -14.42
C LYS A 154 -2.56 3.75 -14.85
N ASP A 155 -1.50 3.09 -14.36
CA ASP A 155 -1.11 1.75 -14.76
C ASP A 155 -0.67 0.92 -13.54
N PHE A 156 -0.47 -0.37 -13.75
CA PHE A 156 -0.04 -1.33 -12.74
C PHE A 156 1.48 -1.28 -12.51
N GLY A 157 1.93 -1.85 -11.39
CA GLY A 157 3.33 -1.93 -11.00
C GLY A 157 3.64 -1.03 -9.81
N ASP A 158 4.61 -0.13 -9.95
CA ASP A 158 5.10 0.79 -8.91
C ASP A 158 5.39 0.07 -7.57
N VAL A 159 6.12 -1.06 -7.66
CA VAL A 159 6.38 -1.94 -6.51
C VAL A 159 7.42 -1.31 -5.60
N ARG A 160 7.04 -0.96 -4.38
CA ARG A 160 7.90 -0.33 -3.39
C ARG A 160 7.85 -1.04 -2.05
N MET A 161 8.98 -1.05 -1.36
CA MET A 161 9.10 -1.55 0.01
C MET A 161 9.86 -0.51 0.84
N TRP A 162 9.42 -0.29 2.08
CA TRP A 162 10.09 0.62 3.01
C TRP A 162 9.83 0.20 4.46
N ARG A 163 10.60 0.78 5.39
CA ARG A 163 10.35 0.69 6.83
C ARG A 163 9.54 1.90 7.29
N VAL A 164 8.60 1.68 8.18
CA VAL A 164 7.86 2.73 8.89
C VAL A 164 8.28 2.67 10.34
N THR A 165 9.03 3.68 10.78
CA THR A 165 9.48 3.78 12.17
C THR A 165 8.86 5.00 12.83
N GLU A 166 8.52 4.86 14.10
CA GLU A 166 8.09 5.97 14.94
C GLU A 166 9.30 6.56 15.66
N SER A 167 9.58 7.83 15.43
CA SER A 167 10.62 8.54 16.18
C SER A 167 10.18 8.79 17.62
N GLY A 168 11.12 9.00 18.53
CA GLY A 168 10.85 9.20 19.96
C GLY A 168 9.93 10.37 20.31
N ASN A 169 9.56 11.21 19.32
CA ASN A 169 8.57 12.30 19.43
C ASN A 169 7.26 11.99 18.70
N GLY A 170 6.99 10.74 18.36
CA GLY A 170 5.74 10.29 17.72
C GLY A 170 5.65 10.57 16.21
N ILE A 171 6.73 11.02 15.57
CA ILE A 171 6.74 11.28 14.13
C ILE A 171 7.00 9.94 13.41
N VAL A 172 6.04 9.52 12.58
CA VAL A 172 6.17 8.37 11.71
C VAL A 172 6.97 8.77 10.46
N GLY A 173 8.02 8.01 10.14
CA GLY A 173 8.86 8.27 8.96
C GLY A 173 9.08 7.02 8.12
N ASN A 174 9.24 7.22 6.82
CA ASN A 174 9.57 6.15 5.87
C ASN A 174 11.08 6.10 5.67
N HIS A 175 11.69 4.94 5.86
CA HIS A 175 13.12 4.73 5.74
C HIS A 175 13.44 3.54 4.83
N GLY A 176 14.63 3.55 4.22
CA GLY A 176 15.12 2.43 3.42
C GLY A 176 14.18 2.08 2.27
N VAL A 177 13.70 3.10 1.54
CA VAL A 177 12.79 2.89 0.40
C VAL A 177 13.49 2.12 -0.70
N ARG A 178 12.89 1.04 -1.15
CA ARG A 178 13.35 0.23 -2.29
C ARG A 178 12.24 0.08 -3.30
N GLU A 179 12.60 0.05 -4.57
CA GLU A 179 11.69 -0.13 -5.69
C GLU A 179 12.10 -1.35 -6.50
N TYR A 180 11.14 -2.19 -6.85
CA TYR A 180 11.37 -3.36 -7.69
C TYR A 180 11.05 -3.06 -9.14
N SER A 181 12.05 -3.16 -10.01
CA SER A 181 11.85 -3.08 -11.45
C SER A 181 11.32 -4.42 -11.99
N LEU A 182 10.06 -4.45 -12.37
CA LEU A 182 9.44 -5.62 -13.02
C LEU A 182 10.15 -5.99 -14.34
N ALA A 183 10.66 -4.98 -15.06
CA ALA A 183 11.35 -5.20 -16.34
C ALA A 183 12.72 -5.83 -16.17
N GLU A 184 13.44 -5.48 -15.09
CA GLU A 184 14.81 -5.94 -14.85
C GLU A 184 14.90 -7.06 -13.81
N GLY A 185 13.83 -7.33 -13.07
CA GLY A 185 13.77 -8.33 -12.03
C GLY A 185 14.67 -8.01 -10.82
N LYS A 186 14.84 -6.73 -10.48
CA LYS A 186 15.78 -6.27 -9.44
C LYS A 186 15.20 -5.22 -8.52
N TRP A 187 15.66 -5.23 -7.26
CA TRP A 187 15.44 -4.17 -6.30
C TRP A 187 16.50 -3.07 -6.41
N TYR A 188 16.04 -1.83 -6.36
CA TYR A 188 16.86 -0.62 -6.34
C TYR A 188 16.59 0.18 -5.08
N ASP A 189 17.64 0.67 -4.44
CA ASP A 189 17.51 1.61 -3.34
C ASP A 189 17.05 2.97 -3.87
N ARG A 190 16.10 3.59 -3.18
CA ARG A 190 15.58 4.92 -3.51
C ARG A 190 15.75 5.87 -2.33
N VAL A 191 16.04 7.11 -2.63
CA VAL A 191 16.05 8.16 -1.62
C VAL A 191 14.60 8.45 -1.23
N PRO A 192 14.26 8.45 0.08
CA PRO A 192 12.94 8.84 0.53
C PRO A 192 12.56 10.23 0.04
N ILE A 193 11.33 10.38 -0.44
CA ILE A 193 10.82 11.68 -0.85
C ILE A 193 10.50 12.49 0.41
N VAL A 194 11.17 13.64 0.55
CA VAL A 194 10.92 14.60 1.63
C VAL A 194 10.35 15.87 1.01
N LEU A 195 9.18 16.29 1.42
CA LEU A 195 8.58 17.55 0.98
C LEU A 195 9.13 18.72 1.79
N THR A 196 9.43 19.82 1.11
CA THR A 196 9.69 21.10 1.78
C THR A 196 8.41 21.67 2.35
N GLU A 197 8.50 22.56 3.34
CA GLU A 197 7.34 23.25 3.93
C GLU A 197 6.45 23.91 2.85
N THR A 198 7.07 24.56 1.85
CA THR A 198 6.34 25.17 0.73
C THR A 198 5.58 24.13 -0.09
N GLU A 199 6.17 22.96 -0.35
CA GLU A 199 5.52 21.87 -1.08
C GLU A 199 4.37 21.25 -0.27
N GLN A 200 4.52 21.11 1.03
CA GLN A 200 3.45 20.65 1.94
C GLN A 200 2.28 21.65 1.99
N ASN A 201 2.58 22.93 2.20
CA ASN A 201 1.57 24.00 2.21
C ASN A 201 0.82 24.08 0.87
N LEU A 202 1.52 23.93 -0.26
CA LEU A 202 0.91 23.90 -1.59
C LEU A 202 -0.06 22.73 -1.74
N LEU A 203 0.30 21.53 -1.29
CA LEU A 203 -0.59 20.36 -1.30
C LEU A 203 -1.80 20.58 -0.39
N MET A 204 -1.58 20.98 0.86
CA MET A 204 -2.65 21.18 1.85
C MET A 204 -3.65 22.23 1.39
N MET A 205 -3.20 23.39 0.91
CA MET A 205 -4.08 24.44 0.40
C MET A 205 -4.82 24.00 -0.87
N SER A 206 -4.14 23.25 -1.76
CA SER A 206 -4.80 22.69 -2.95
C SER A 206 -5.88 21.67 -2.58
N ALA A 207 -5.67 20.85 -1.54
CA ALA A 207 -6.70 19.94 -1.02
C ALA A 207 -7.92 20.68 -0.45
N GLN A 208 -7.70 21.90 0.09
CA GLN A 208 -8.74 22.80 0.58
C GLN A 208 -9.46 23.58 -0.54
N GLY A 209 -9.03 23.41 -1.81
CA GLY A 209 -9.65 24.04 -2.97
C GLY A 209 -9.14 25.45 -3.30
N TYR A 210 -8.07 25.93 -2.66
CA TYR A 210 -7.49 27.23 -3.00
C TYR A 210 -6.89 27.24 -4.39
N THR A 211 -7.14 28.33 -5.12
CA THR A 211 -6.52 28.60 -6.43
C THR A 211 -5.04 28.95 -6.28
N THR A 212 -4.31 28.92 -7.39
CA THR A 212 -2.87 29.28 -7.39
C THR A 212 -2.64 30.71 -6.90
N GLU A 213 -3.54 31.63 -7.27
CA GLU A 213 -3.53 33.05 -6.88
C GLU A 213 -3.75 33.19 -5.37
N GLU A 214 -4.76 32.52 -4.82
CA GLU A 214 -5.05 32.54 -3.38
C GLU A 214 -3.93 31.91 -2.55
N ILE A 215 -3.28 30.86 -3.07
CA ILE A 215 -2.09 30.24 -2.43
C ILE A 215 -0.92 31.23 -2.44
N ALA A 216 -0.70 31.92 -3.58
CA ALA A 216 0.36 32.93 -3.69
C ALA A 216 0.19 34.05 -2.66
N ASP A 217 -1.00 34.58 -2.54
CA ASP A 217 -1.33 35.64 -1.57
C ASP A 217 -1.10 35.17 -0.12
N ARG A 218 -1.59 33.97 0.23
CA ARG A 218 -1.46 33.42 1.59
C ARG A 218 -0.03 33.09 1.99
N LEU A 219 0.79 32.67 1.03
CA LEU A 219 2.21 32.36 1.25
C LEU A 219 3.13 33.57 1.04
N PHE A 220 2.57 34.75 0.77
CA PHE A 220 3.32 35.99 0.45
C PHE A 220 4.36 35.77 -0.66
N ARG A 221 3.93 35.13 -1.75
CA ARG A 221 4.75 34.80 -2.91
C ARG A 221 4.07 35.28 -4.19
N SER A 222 4.85 35.36 -5.28
CA SER A 222 4.26 35.61 -6.59
C SER A 222 3.57 34.34 -7.12
N VAL A 223 2.57 34.52 -7.98
CA VAL A 223 1.87 33.41 -8.67
C VAL A 223 2.88 32.55 -9.45
N ASP A 224 3.89 33.18 -10.09
CA ASP A 224 4.92 32.46 -10.82
C ASP A 224 5.81 31.61 -9.91
N THR A 225 6.08 32.07 -8.69
CA THR A 225 6.79 31.28 -7.68
C THR A 225 5.99 30.02 -7.31
N ILE A 226 4.67 30.15 -7.10
CA ILE A 226 3.82 29.00 -6.80
C ILE A 226 3.75 28.01 -7.98
N LYS A 227 3.61 28.52 -9.22
CA LYS A 227 3.66 27.68 -10.43
C LYS A 227 4.99 26.93 -10.56
N TYR A 228 6.11 27.58 -10.23
CA TYR A 228 7.43 26.94 -10.20
C TYR A 228 7.50 25.80 -9.18
N HIS A 229 7.07 26.04 -7.94
CA HIS A 229 7.06 25.00 -6.90
C HIS A 229 6.14 23.84 -7.27
N ARG A 230 4.97 24.12 -7.85
CA ARG A 230 4.04 23.11 -8.34
C ARG A 230 4.67 22.22 -9.42
N LYS A 231 5.35 22.82 -10.40
CA LYS A 231 6.05 22.06 -11.44
C LYS A 231 7.21 21.22 -10.87
N LYS A 232 7.92 21.75 -9.87
CA LYS A 232 9.00 21.03 -9.17
C LYS A 232 8.44 19.85 -8.37
N LEU A 233 7.32 20.06 -7.66
CA LEU A 233 6.62 19.02 -6.90
C LEU A 233 6.14 17.89 -7.83
N PHE A 234 5.52 18.22 -8.95
CA PHE A 234 5.05 17.22 -9.91
C PHE A 234 6.18 16.34 -10.44
N ARG A 235 7.32 16.96 -10.77
CA ARG A 235 8.51 16.19 -11.18
C ARG A 235 9.07 15.32 -10.07
N LYS A 236 9.06 15.81 -8.80
CA LYS A 236 9.53 15.07 -7.62
C LYS A 236 8.69 13.83 -7.35
N LEU A 237 7.35 13.94 -7.51
CA LEU A 237 6.40 12.87 -7.28
C LEU A 237 6.12 12.00 -8.53
N GLU A 238 6.69 12.39 -9.69
CA GLU A 238 6.46 11.75 -10.98
C GLU A 238 4.96 11.68 -11.34
N VAL A 239 4.27 12.82 -11.23
CA VAL A 239 2.84 12.98 -11.49
C VAL A 239 2.58 14.16 -12.41
N ASP A 240 1.39 14.20 -13.04
CA ASP A 240 1.02 15.21 -14.03
C ASP A 240 0.00 16.22 -13.51
N SER A 241 -0.65 15.95 -12.38
CA SER A 241 -1.73 16.78 -11.85
C SER A 241 -1.66 16.95 -10.34
N ILE A 242 -2.34 17.99 -9.84
CA ILE A 242 -2.46 18.20 -8.39
C ILE A 242 -3.25 17.09 -7.70
N SER A 243 -4.24 16.53 -8.38
CA SER A 243 -5.04 15.40 -7.87
C SER A 243 -4.18 14.15 -7.69
N GLU A 244 -3.34 13.84 -8.68
CA GLU A 244 -2.36 12.73 -8.58
C GLU A 244 -1.34 13.01 -7.47
N ALA A 245 -0.84 14.27 -7.36
CA ALA A 245 0.10 14.65 -6.30
C ALA A 245 -0.50 14.47 -4.90
N LEU A 246 -1.77 14.84 -4.71
CA LEU A 246 -2.49 14.65 -3.45
C LEU A 246 -2.68 13.17 -3.12
N ALA A 247 -3.15 12.38 -4.10
CA ALA A 247 -3.32 10.94 -3.92
C ALA A 247 -1.98 10.26 -3.58
N TYR A 248 -0.91 10.64 -4.27
CA TYR A 248 0.43 10.15 -3.98
C TYR A 248 0.89 10.51 -2.57
N ALA A 249 0.80 11.79 -2.21
CA ALA A 249 1.25 12.28 -0.91
C ALA A 249 0.48 11.61 0.25
N THR A 250 -0.83 11.41 0.10
CA THR A 250 -1.67 10.68 1.06
C THR A 250 -1.28 9.20 1.13
N ASN A 251 -1.12 8.52 -0.01
CA ASN A 251 -0.79 7.10 -0.04
C ASN A 251 0.59 6.81 0.55
N TYR A 252 1.56 7.72 0.42
CA TYR A 252 2.91 7.53 0.93
C TYR A 252 3.20 8.27 2.24
N GLY A 253 2.16 8.85 2.88
CA GLY A 253 2.29 9.52 4.19
C GLY A 253 3.22 10.72 4.16
N LEU A 254 3.18 11.51 3.07
CA LEU A 254 3.98 12.73 2.92
C LEU A 254 3.25 13.98 3.45
N ILE A 255 1.93 13.85 3.61
CA ILE A 255 1.02 14.82 4.23
C ILE A 255 -0.01 14.10 5.07
#